data_37a3296e5a789436008e84cbc071e87e
#
_entry.id   37a3296e5a789436008e84cbc071e87e
#
_cell.length_a   1.000
_cell.length_b   1.000
_cell.length_c   1.000
_cell.angle_alpha   90.00
_cell.angle_beta   90.00
_cell.angle_gamma   90.00
#
_symmetry.space_group_name_H-M   'P 1'
#
loop_
_entity.id
_entity.type
_entity.pdbx_description
1 polymer ?
#
loop_
_entity_poly.entity_id
_entity_poly.type
_entity_poly.pdbx_seq_one_letter_code
_entity_poly.pdbx_strand_id
1 'polypeptide(L)'
;MLIERQVSERLQHRIDKITLDEAVAKAKAALLNDIKRSIYLYRVDCGGCNGCEIEIFATITPVFDAERFGIKNTPSPRHADIMVYTGAVTRLMRMPAIRAYEGAPDPKLVVSFGACGCTGGIFHDNYCVWGGSDKLVPVDVYIPGCPPTPAQTIYGFAIALGLLGQKLKHTEIVEKPGEQVPLRFETLPYKTRTAIERKARLLSGYCTGGSIADEFMTVLTAGGADSLPGVDALIAKQQDPRRREILEELKSVYVSM
;
A
#
# COMPACT_ATOMS: atom_id res chain seq x y z
N MET A 1 9.45 26.18 24.04
CA MET A 1 8.02 26.43 23.73
C MET A 1 7.78 27.16 22.42
N LEU A 2 8.38 28.33 22.14
CA LEU A 2 8.20 29.04 20.85
C LEU A 2 8.89 28.32 19.68
N ILE A 3 10.08 27.75 19.89
CA ILE A 3 10.84 27.03 18.85
C ILE A 3 10.15 25.69 18.51
N GLU A 4 9.61 25.00 19.50
CA GLU A 4 8.87 23.75 19.28
C GLU A 4 7.55 23.98 18.50
N ARG A 5 6.87 25.11 18.75
CA ARG A 5 5.67 25.49 17.99
C ARG A 5 5.97 25.81 16.54
N GLN A 6 7.05 26.57 16.28
CA GLN A 6 7.48 26.90 14.90
C GLN A 6 7.98 25.66 14.14
N VAL A 7 8.64 24.72 14.82
CA VAL A 7 9.05 23.43 14.21
C VAL A 7 7.84 22.56 13.93
N SER A 8 6.86 22.54 14.85
CA SER A 8 5.60 21.80 14.67
C SER A 8 4.78 22.35 13.50
N GLU A 9 4.63 23.67 13.38
CA GLU A 9 3.90 24.30 12.27
C GLU A 9 4.61 24.11 10.92
N ARG A 10 5.94 24.23 10.88
CA ARG A 10 6.73 23.94 9.66
C ARG A 10 6.68 22.46 9.28
N LEU A 11 6.62 21.56 10.25
CA LEU A 11 6.43 20.13 10.00
C LEU A 11 5.01 19.82 9.55
N GLN A 12 4.02 20.50 10.13
CA GLN A 12 2.61 20.33 9.76
C GLN A 12 2.33 20.77 8.32
N HIS A 13 2.86 21.93 7.89
CA HIS A 13 2.77 22.39 6.50
C HIS A 13 3.47 21.46 5.49
N ARG A 14 4.39 20.59 5.93
CA ARG A 14 5.07 19.58 5.10
C ARG A 14 4.45 18.20 5.17
N ILE A 15 3.35 18.07 5.93
CA ILE A 15 2.67 16.78 6.15
C ILE A 15 1.53 16.58 5.16
N ASP A 16 1.02 17.63 4.55
CA ASP A 16 -0.11 17.55 3.66
C ASP A 16 0.25 16.79 2.37
N LYS A 17 -0.69 15.96 1.94
CA LYS A 17 -0.61 15.24 0.67
C LYS A 17 -0.54 16.26 -0.47
N ILE A 18 0.40 16.06 -1.40
CA ILE A 18 0.44 16.87 -2.62
C ILE A 18 -0.84 16.58 -3.42
N THR A 19 -1.59 17.64 -3.70
CA THR A 19 -2.77 17.57 -4.59
C THR A 19 -2.37 17.97 -6.01
N LEU A 20 -2.97 17.31 -6.98
CA LEU A 20 -2.71 17.60 -8.38
C LEU A 20 -3.50 18.84 -8.81
N ASP A 21 -2.81 19.81 -9.42
CA ASP A 21 -3.44 20.95 -10.05
C ASP A 21 -4.19 20.53 -11.35
N GLU A 22 -5.35 21.12 -11.64
CA GLU A 22 -6.14 20.82 -12.84
C GLU A 22 -5.36 21.06 -14.14
N ALA A 23 -4.50 22.08 -14.17
CA ALA A 23 -3.64 22.36 -15.32
C ALA A 23 -2.65 21.21 -15.57
N VAL A 24 -2.06 20.67 -14.50
CA VAL A 24 -1.14 19.53 -14.58
C VAL A 24 -1.88 18.27 -14.99
N ALA A 25 -3.12 18.05 -14.53
CA ALA A 25 -3.93 16.92 -14.94
C ALA A 25 -4.25 16.93 -16.45
N LYS A 26 -4.58 18.11 -17.01
CA LYS A 26 -4.78 18.28 -18.44
C LYS A 26 -3.50 18.07 -19.26
N ALA A 27 -2.36 18.57 -18.74
CA ALA A 27 -1.07 18.37 -19.38
C ALA A 27 -0.63 16.89 -19.37
N LYS A 28 -0.95 16.13 -18.32
CA LYS A 28 -0.73 14.68 -18.28
C LYS A 28 -1.52 13.93 -19.35
N ALA A 29 -2.79 14.27 -19.50
CA ALA A 29 -3.63 13.67 -20.55
C ALA A 29 -3.09 13.94 -21.96
N ALA A 30 -2.56 15.14 -22.21
CA ALA A 30 -1.93 15.50 -23.47
C ALA A 30 -0.62 14.74 -23.69
N LEU A 31 0.20 14.58 -22.63
CA LEU A 31 1.47 13.83 -22.69
C LEU A 31 1.25 12.38 -23.16
N LEU A 32 0.22 11.72 -22.64
CA LEU A 32 -0.09 10.32 -22.97
C LEU A 32 -0.43 10.13 -24.45
N ASN A 33 -1.00 11.15 -25.09
CA ASN A 33 -1.38 11.09 -26.51
C ASN A 33 -0.21 11.40 -27.47
N ASP A 34 0.82 12.07 -27.00
CA ASP A 34 1.86 12.67 -27.87
C ASP A 34 3.29 12.10 -27.68
N ILE A 35 3.47 11.10 -26.81
CA ILE A 35 4.80 10.52 -26.57
C ILE A 35 5.26 9.75 -27.79
N LYS A 36 6.16 10.36 -28.60
CA LYS A 36 6.83 9.75 -29.75
C LYS A 36 8.32 9.45 -29.51
N ARG A 37 8.79 9.48 -28.26
CA ARG A 37 10.16 9.26 -27.84
C ARG A 37 10.25 8.21 -26.74
N SER A 38 11.46 7.74 -26.45
CA SER A 38 11.72 6.92 -25.28
C SER A 38 11.35 7.65 -23.99
N ILE A 39 10.82 6.91 -23.04
CA ILE A 39 10.33 7.38 -21.75
C ILE A 39 11.36 7.08 -20.69
N TYR A 40 11.66 8.07 -19.86
CA TYR A 40 12.62 7.93 -18.79
C TYR A 40 11.93 7.69 -17.45
N LEU A 41 12.30 6.58 -16.84
CA LEU A 41 11.78 6.12 -15.55
C LEU A 41 12.79 6.46 -14.45
N TYR A 42 12.33 7.07 -13.38
CA TYR A 42 13.11 7.29 -12.16
C TYR A 42 12.47 6.56 -10.99
N ARG A 43 13.26 5.72 -10.31
CA ARG A 43 12.82 4.96 -9.15
C ARG A 43 13.07 5.76 -7.85
N VAL A 44 12.05 5.83 -7.01
CA VAL A 44 12.12 6.41 -5.66
C VAL A 44 11.94 5.28 -4.65
N ASP A 45 13.00 4.93 -3.94
CA ASP A 45 12.94 3.97 -2.85
C ASP A 45 12.43 4.67 -1.58
N CYS A 46 11.27 4.24 -1.08
CA CYS A 46 10.65 4.77 0.13
C CYS A 46 10.93 3.94 1.38
N GLY A 47 11.81 2.94 1.27
CA GLY A 47 12.17 2.00 2.34
C GLY A 47 11.54 0.64 2.10
N GLY A 48 12.15 -0.14 1.25
CA GLY A 48 11.72 -1.48 0.86
C GLY A 48 12.73 -2.56 1.23
N CYS A 49 12.41 -3.80 0.84
CA CYS A 49 13.26 -4.97 1.00
C CYS A 49 14.15 -5.24 -0.22
N ASN A 50 14.19 -4.34 -1.21
CA ASN A 50 14.84 -4.43 -2.52
C ASN A 50 14.25 -5.50 -3.46
N GLY A 51 13.19 -6.21 -3.11
CA GLY A 51 12.56 -7.16 -4.03
C GLY A 51 11.98 -6.49 -5.28
N CYS A 52 11.32 -5.34 -5.09
CA CYS A 52 10.78 -4.54 -6.19
C CYS A 52 11.87 -4.00 -7.11
N GLU A 53 12.99 -3.56 -6.54
CA GLU A 53 14.15 -3.05 -7.27
C GLU A 53 14.78 -4.12 -8.16
N ILE A 54 14.95 -5.32 -7.62
CA ILE A 54 15.50 -6.46 -8.39
C ILE A 54 14.61 -6.76 -9.60
N GLU A 55 13.29 -6.77 -9.42
CA GLU A 55 12.35 -7.04 -10.51
C GLU A 55 12.27 -5.89 -11.53
N ILE A 56 12.36 -4.63 -11.09
CA ILE A 56 12.47 -3.48 -12.00
C ILE A 56 13.75 -3.60 -12.85
N PHE A 57 14.88 -3.92 -12.24
CA PHE A 57 16.12 -4.11 -12.99
C PHE A 57 16.08 -5.36 -13.87
N ALA A 58 15.40 -6.42 -13.44
CA ALA A 58 15.19 -7.61 -14.27
C ALA A 58 14.42 -7.27 -15.56
N THR A 59 13.49 -6.28 -15.53
CA THR A 59 12.77 -5.85 -16.74
C THR A 59 13.67 -5.25 -17.82
N ILE A 60 14.81 -4.67 -17.43
CA ILE A 60 15.77 -4.03 -18.34
C ILE A 60 16.78 -5.05 -18.88
N THR A 61 16.85 -6.26 -18.29
CA THR A 61 17.75 -7.31 -18.78
C THR A 61 17.37 -7.77 -20.18
N PRO A 62 18.31 -8.37 -20.95
CA PRO A 62 18.05 -8.84 -22.32
C PRO A 62 16.90 -9.85 -22.43
N VAL A 63 16.51 -10.52 -21.33
CA VAL A 63 15.42 -11.51 -21.34
C VAL A 63 14.06 -10.82 -21.53
N PHE A 64 13.82 -9.71 -20.83
CA PHE A 64 12.56 -8.97 -20.89
C PHE A 64 12.65 -7.73 -21.76
N ASP A 65 13.82 -7.11 -21.81
CA ASP A 65 14.20 -6.03 -22.72
C ASP A 65 13.16 -4.88 -22.81
N ALA A 66 12.84 -4.31 -21.64
CA ALA A 66 11.89 -3.17 -21.57
C ALA A 66 12.38 -1.96 -22.38
N GLU A 67 13.70 -1.83 -22.59
CA GLU A 67 14.28 -0.75 -23.40
C GLU A 67 13.83 -0.82 -24.87
N ARG A 68 13.58 -2.02 -25.40
CA ARG A 68 13.02 -2.23 -26.74
C ARG A 68 11.65 -1.58 -26.90
N PHE A 69 10.89 -1.48 -25.81
CA PHE A 69 9.59 -0.80 -25.77
C PHE A 69 9.71 0.70 -25.48
N GLY A 70 10.94 1.24 -25.48
CA GLY A 70 11.20 2.65 -25.24
C GLY A 70 11.21 3.06 -23.76
N ILE A 71 11.26 2.13 -22.82
CA ILE A 71 11.30 2.39 -21.37
C ILE A 71 12.77 2.38 -20.94
N LYS A 72 13.28 3.54 -20.53
CA LYS A 72 14.68 3.72 -20.10
C LYS A 72 14.76 4.18 -18.65
N ASN A 73 15.77 3.70 -17.92
CA ASN A 73 16.03 4.17 -16.56
C ASN A 73 16.90 5.45 -16.59
N THR A 74 16.60 6.39 -15.68
CA THR A 74 17.40 7.59 -15.47
C THR A 74 17.86 7.71 -14.02
N PRO A 75 19.10 8.17 -13.77
CA PRO A 75 19.62 8.35 -12.41
C PRO A 75 19.13 9.63 -11.72
N SER A 76 18.39 10.50 -12.42
CA SER A 76 17.94 11.78 -11.87
C SER A 76 16.44 11.99 -12.05
N PRO A 77 15.73 12.44 -11.01
CA PRO A 77 14.31 12.78 -11.12
C PRO A 77 14.04 13.91 -12.11
N ARG A 78 15.01 14.79 -12.36
CA ARG A 78 14.89 15.94 -13.27
C ARG A 78 14.73 15.57 -14.74
N HIS A 79 15.03 14.32 -15.08
CA HIS A 79 14.90 13.79 -16.44
C HIS A 79 13.83 12.73 -16.56
N ALA A 80 13.04 12.51 -15.49
CA ALA A 80 12.04 11.47 -15.43
C ALA A 80 10.70 11.93 -16.03
N ASP A 81 10.13 11.07 -16.87
CA ASP A 81 8.74 11.16 -17.31
C ASP A 81 7.83 10.34 -16.40
N ILE A 82 8.37 9.25 -15.84
CA ILE A 82 7.68 8.36 -14.92
C ILE A 82 8.45 8.29 -13.61
N MET A 83 7.76 8.56 -12.51
CA MET A 83 8.26 8.38 -11.15
C MET A 83 7.70 7.07 -10.59
N VAL A 84 8.56 6.12 -10.25
CA VAL A 84 8.17 4.81 -9.69
C VAL A 84 8.51 4.78 -8.21
N TYR A 85 7.49 4.73 -7.39
CA TYR A 85 7.61 4.68 -5.94
C TYR A 85 7.56 3.23 -5.48
N THR A 86 8.65 2.75 -4.87
CA THR A 86 8.80 1.41 -4.31
C THR A 86 8.91 1.47 -2.80
N GLY A 87 8.62 0.34 -2.15
CA GLY A 87 8.73 0.22 -0.70
C GLY A 87 7.61 0.89 0.08
N ALA A 88 7.47 0.53 1.34
CA ALA A 88 6.56 1.19 2.27
C ALA A 88 7.16 2.54 2.68
N VAL A 89 6.36 3.59 2.66
CA VAL A 89 6.87 4.92 2.99
C VAL A 89 7.28 4.99 4.45
N THR A 90 8.58 4.91 4.68
CA THR A 90 9.15 5.09 6.02
C THR A 90 9.18 6.56 6.41
N ARG A 91 9.18 6.82 7.70
CA ARG A 91 9.21 8.21 8.22
C ARG A 91 10.43 8.99 7.74
N LEU A 92 11.59 8.33 7.64
CA LEU A 92 12.83 8.96 7.17
C LEU A 92 12.81 9.24 5.66
N MET A 93 12.25 8.32 4.86
CA MET A 93 12.20 8.46 3.40
C MET A 93 11.08 9.38 2.91
N ARG A 94 10.16 9.78 3.78
CA ARG A 94 9.06 10.66 3.41
C ARG A 94 9.53 11.96 2.75
N MET A 95 10.44 12.69 3.39
CA MET A 95 10.94 13.97 2.85
C MET A 95 11.77 13.81 1.57
N PRO A 96 12.71 12.84 1.48
CA PRO A 96 13.39 12.54 0.22
C PRO A 96 12.43 12.20 -0.92
N ALA A 97 11.38 11.41 -0.65
CA ALA A 97 10.38 11.03 -1.65
C ALA A 97 9.58 12.24 -2.17
N ILE A 98 9.16 13.16 -1.29
CA ILE A 98 8.51 14.41 -1.68
C ILE A 98 9.44 15.28 -2.52
N ARG A 99 10.71 15.45 -2.10
CA ARG A 99 11.69 16.24 -2.84
C ARG A 99 11.99 15.67 -4.22
N ALA A 100 11.99 14.34 -4.35
CA ALA A 100 12.13 13.69 -5.65
C ALA A 100 10.93 14.02 -6.57
N TYR A 101 9.72 14.02 -6.02
CA TYR A 101 8.52 14.43 -6.75
C TYR A 101 8.58 15.87 -7.21
N GLU A 102 8.93 16.80 -6.31
CA GLU A 102 9.07 18.23 -6.60
C GLU A 102 10.19 18.51 -7.61
N GLY A 103 11.26 17.70 -7.58
CA GLY A 103 12.41 17.85 -8.49
C GLY A 103 12.16 17.32 -9.91
N ALA A 104 11.13 16.52 -10.11
CA ALA A 104 10.79 16.01 -11.43
C ALA A 104 9.95 17.03 -12.21
N PRO A 105 10.21 17.21 -13.55
CA PRO A 105 9.47 18.16 -14.37
C PRO A 105 8.00 17.75 -14.51
N ASP A 106 7.13 18.71 -14.77
CA ASP A 106 5.73 18.47 -15.18
C ASP A 106 5.61 18.57 -16.70
N PRO A 107 4.75 17.73 -17.31
CA PRO A 107 3.91 16.68 -16.74
C PRO A 107 4.67 15.38 -16.49
N LYS A 108 4.39 14.73 -15.36
CA LYS A 108 4.98 13.44 -14.95
C LYS A 108 3.92 12.43 -14.57
N LEU A 109 4.18 11.15 -14.81
CA LEU A 109 3.37 10.05 -14.35
C LEU A 109 3.93 9.49 -13.03
N VAL A 110 3.06 9.13 -12.12
CA VAL A 110 3.44 8.55 -10.83
C VAL A 110 2.88 7.14 -10.73
N VAL A 111 3.78 6.19 -10.59
CA VAL A 111 3.47 4.77 -10.46
C VAL A 111 3.80 4.32 -9.04
N SER A 112 2.83 3.75 -8.35
CA SER A 112 3.02 3.05 -7.09
C SER A 112 3.30 1.57 -7.37
N PHE A 113 4.48 1.09 -6.99
CA PHE A 113 4.98 -0.22 -7.38
C PHE A 113 5.14 -1.16 -6.19
N GLY A 114 4.60 -2.36 -6.34
CA GLY A 114 4.63 -3.38 -5.30
C GLY A 114 3.58 -3.17 -4.21
N ALA A 115 3.29 -4.21 -3.43
CA ALA A 115 2.32 -4.14 -2.35
C ALA A 115 2.70 -3.10 -1.30
N CYS A 116 3.99 -2.92 -1.03
CA CYS A 116 4.49 -1.91 -0.08
C CYS A 116 4.23 -0.49 -0.60
N GLY A 117 4.52 -0.21 -1.87
CA GLY A 117 4.23 1.08 -2.47
C GLY A 117 2.74 1.37 -2.53
N CYS A 118 1.92 0.38 -2.88
CA CYS A 118 0.48 0.55 -3.04
C CYS A 118 -0.25 0.84 -1.72
N THR A 119 0.09 0.10 -0.64
CA THR A 119 -0.70 0.15 0.61
C THR A 119 0.17 0.16 1.88
N GLY A 120 1.48 0.10 1.75
CA GLY A 120 2.39 -0.20 2.87
C GLY A 120 2.70 -1.69 3.01
N GLY A 121 1.97 -2.57 2.30
CA GLY A 121 2.17 -4.01 2.29
C GLY A 121 2.11 -4.63 3.70
N ILE A 122 3.00 -5.58 3.97
CA ILE A 122 3.11 -6.22 5.28
C ILE A 122 3.64 -5.28 6.38
N PHE A 123 4.15 -4.10 6.01
CA PHE A 123 4.71 -3.12 6.95
C PHE A 123 3.72 -2.00 7.29
N HIS A 124 2.49 -2.05 6.81
CA HIS A 124 1.51 -0.95 6.89
C HIS A 124 1.18 -0.49 8.32
N ASP A 125 1.28 -1.35 9.31
CA ASP A 125 0.98 -1.08 10.71
C ASP A 125 2.22 -0.83 11.59
N ASN A 126 3.42 -0.77 10.97
CA ASN A 126 4.64 -0.46 11.69
C ASN A 126 4.69 1.03 12.05
N TYR A 127 5.12 1.34 13.30
CA TYR A 127 5.23 2.72 13.78
C TYR A 127 6.19 3.61 12.98
N CYS A 128 7.15 3.00 12.26
CA CYS A 128 8.11 3.70 11.39
C CYS A 128 7.59 3.95 9.97
N VAL A 129 6.40 3.43 9.62
CA VAL A 129 5.86 3.45 8.26
C VAL A 129 4.60 4.31 8.21
N TRP A 130 4.49 5.13 7.16
CA TRP A 130 3.29 5.91 6.87
C TRP A 130 2.24 5.11 6.11
N GLY A 131 2.65 4.12 5.34
CA GLY A 131 1.80 3.29 4.48
C GLY A 131 2.20 3.37 3.01
N GLY A 132 1.22 3.47 2.11
CA GLY A 132 1.46 3.55 0.68
C GLY A 132 1.95 4.93 0.20
N SER A 133 2.47 4.99 -1.03
CA SER A 133 2.95 6.22 -1.66
C SER A 133 1.83 7.22 -1.95
N ASP A 134 0.58 6.74 -2.06
CA ASP A 134 -0.63 7.56 -2.22
C ASP A 134 -0.88 8.54 -1.07
N LYS A 135 -0.24 8.31 0.07
CA LYS A 135 -0.29 9.22 1.22
C LYS A 135 0.64 10.42 1.09
N LEU A 136 1.58 10.39 0.13
CA LEU A 136 2.54 11.46 -0.11
C LEU A 136 2.27 12.23 -1.39
N VAL A 137 2.07 11.51 -2.49
CA VAL A 137 2.00 12.04 -3.84
C VAL A 137 0.75 11.53 -4.55
N PRO A 138 0.23 12.27 -5.54
CA PRO A 138 -0.85 11.77 -6.38
C PRO A 138 -0.34 10.61 -7.23
N VAL A 139 -0.99 9.46 -7.16
CA VAL A 139 -0.64 8.24 -7.88
C VAL A 139 -1.56 8.07 -9.08
N ASP A 140 -0.97 7.86 -10.26
CA ASP A 140 -1.71 7.63 -11.50
C ASP A 140 -1.99 6.15 -11.74
N VAL A 141 -1.01 5.28 -11.45
CA VAL A 141 -1.12 3.83 -11.67
C VAL A 141 -0.56 3.05 -10.49
N TYR A 142 -1.24 1.96 -10.14
CA TYR A 142 -0.79 1.00 -9.15
C TYR A 142 -0.41 -0.31 -9.82
N ILE A 143 0.79 -0.80 -9.53
CA ILE A 143 1.28 -2.12 -9.99
C ILE A 143 1.45 -3.02 -8.77
N PRO A 144 0.42 -3.81 -8.40
CA PRO A 144 0.47 -4.65 -7.22
C PRO A 144 1.35 -5.88 -7.44
N GLY A 145 1.91 -6.40 -6.36
CA GLY A 145 2.75 -7.61 -6.32
C GLY A 145 3.75 -7.52 -5.16
N CYS A 146 4.36 -8.62 -4.78
CA CYS A 146 5.35 -8.61 -3.70
C CYS A 146 6.52 -9.57 -4.00
N PRO A 147 7.40 -9.15 -4.93
CA PRO A 147 7.30 -8.06 -5.93
C PRO A 147 6.41 -8.40 -7.13
N PRO A 148 6.02 -7.41 -7.95
CA PRO A 148 5.48 -7.67 -9.29
C PRO A 148 6.53 -8.31 -10.18
N THR A 149 6.14 -9.27 -11.01
CA THR A 149 7.06 -9.89 -11.98
C THR A 149 7.46 -8.91 -13.09
N PRO A 150 8.58 -9.14 -13.81
CA PRO A 150 8.99 -8.28 -14.92
C PRO A 150 7.90 -8.14 -15.99
N ALA A 151 7.17 -9.20 -16.30
CA ALA A 151 6.08 -9.17 -17.26
C ALA A 151 4.92 -8.28 -16.77
N GLN A 152 4.54 -8.37 -15.48
CA GLN A 152 3.52 -7.48 -14.87
C GLN A 152 4.00 -6.03 -14.84
N THR A 153 5.29 -5.81 -14.63
CA THR A 153 5.90 -4.48 -14.64
C THR A 153 5.80 -3.82 -16.00
N ILE A 154 6.20 -4.53 -17.07
CA ILE A 154 6.07 -4.03 -18.46
C ILE A 154 4.61 -3.78 -18.81
N TYR A 155 3.71 -4.69 -18.45
CA TYR A 155 2.27 -4.52 -18.65
C TYR A 155 1.73 -3.29 -17.93
N GLY A 156 2.12 -3.09 -16.67
CA GLY A 156 1.72 -1.93 -15.86
C GLY A 156 2.22 -0.61 -16.45
N PHE A 157 3.45 -0.56 -16.95
CA PHE A 157 3.96 0.62 -17.66
C PHE A 157 3.24 0.86 -18.98
N ALA A 158 2.92 -0.19 -19.73
CA ALA A 158 2.14 -0.04 -20.96
C ALA A 158 0.72 0.52 -20.69
N ILE A 159 0.10 0.16 -19.58
CA ILE A 159 -1.14 0.78 -19.11
C ILE A 159 -0.91 2.25 -18.72
N ALA A 160 0.14 2.54 -17.95
CA ALA A 160 0.47 3.90 -17.53
C ALA A 160 0.66 4.85 -18.72
N LEU A 161 1.17 4.32 -19.82
CA LEU A 161 1.39 5.03 -21.07
C LEU A 161 0.19 5.06 -22.01
N GLY A 162 -0.95 4.51 -21.60
CA GLY A 162 -2.13 4.43 -22.44
C GLY A 162 -2.02 3.51 -23.67
N LEU A 163 -0.93 2.73 -23.78
CA LEU A 163 -0.70 1.80 -24.88
C LEU A 163 -1.62 0.58 -24.81
N LEU A 164 -2.04 0.19 -23.63
CA LEU A 164 -2.96 -0.90 -23.38
C LEU A 164 -4.18 -0.38 -22.62
N GLY A 165 -5.36 -0.77 -23.03
CA GLY A 165 -6.59 -0.52 -22.28
C GLY A 165 -6.56 -1.27 -20.94
N GLN A 166 -6.94 -0.61 -19.86
CA GLN A 166 -7.14 -1.29 -18.60
C GLN A 166 -8.27 -2.31 -18.73
N LYS A 167 -8.03 -3.56 -18.29
CA LYS A 167 -9.08 -4.57 -18.21
C LYS A 167 -10.15 -4.19 -17.18
N LEU A 168 -9.74 -3.50 -16.13
CA LEU A 168 -10.62 -2.87 -15.16
C LEU A 168 -10.67 -1.38 -15.53
N LYS A 169 -11.79 -0.92 -16.04
CA LYS A 169 -12.01 0.52 -16.15
C LYS A 169 -11.85 1.10 -14.74
N HIS A 170 -11.11 2.20 -14.58
CA HIS A 170 -11.22 3.08 -13.43
C HIS A 170 -12.63 3.69 -13.44
N THR A 171 -13.59 2.88 -13.09
CA THR A 171 -14.74 3.41 -12.43
C THR A 171 -14.24 3.66 -11.02
N GLU A 172 -14.17 4.92 -10.58
CA GLU A 172 -14.34 5.20 -9.17
C GLU A 172 -15.44 4.23 -8.74
N ILE A 173 -15.12 3.41 -7.73
CA ILE A 173 -16.18 2.68 -7.04
C ILE A 173 -16.98 3.80 -6.38
N VAL A 174 -17.88 4.40 -7.13
CA VAL A 174 -18.94 5.21 -6.57
C VAL A 174 -19.76 4.18 -5.84
N GLU A 175 -19.56 4.10 -4.54
CA GLU A 175 -20.43 3.35 -3.65
C GLU A 175 -21.84 3.82 -3.96
N LYS A 176 -22.61 3.02 -4.66
CA LYS A 176 -24.02 3.30 -4.84
C LYS A 176 -24.60 3.35 -3.42
N PRO A 177 -25.38 4.37 -3.06
CA PRO A 177 -26.03 4.40 -1.76
C PRO A 177 -26.82 3.10 -1.58
N GLY A 178 -26.35 2.23 -0.69
CA GLY A 178 -26.89 0.90 -0.44
C GLY A 178 -25.96 -0.28 -0.75
N GLU A 179 -24.85 -0.07 -1.45
CA GLU A 179 -23.83 -1.10 -1.73
C GLU A 179 -22.60 -0.89 -0.82
N GLN A 180 -22.84 -0.83 0.48
CA GLN A 180 -21.74 -0.94 1.43
C GLN A 180 -21.25 -2.38 1.39
N VAL A 181 -19.99 -2.57 1.00
CA VAL A 181 -19.30 -3.84 1.30
C VAL A 181 -19.33 -3.97 2.82
N PRO A 182 -20.08 -4.91 3.38
CA PRO A 182 -20.20 -5.01 4.83
C PRO A 182 -18.80 -5.20 5.40
N LEU A 183 -18.39 -4.27 6.26
CA LEU A 183 -17.13 -4.38 6.98
C LEU A 183 -17.19 -5.71 7.74
N ARG A 184 -16.23 -6.57 7.47
CA ARG A 184 -16.13 -7.86 8.17
C ARG A 184 -16.07 -7.57 9.67
N PHE A 185 -17.00 -8.13 10.45
CA PHE A 185 -17.14 -7.91 11.90
C PHE A 185 -17.49 -6.45 12.29
N GLU A 186 -18.44 -5.85 11.61
CA GLU A 186 -18.88 -4.47 11.82
C GLU A 186 -19.34 -4.20 13.27
N THR A 187 -19.91 -5.21 13.93
CA THR A 187 -20.38 -5.14 15.32
C THR A 187 -19.26 -4.98 16.36
N LEU A 188 -18.01 -5.31 15.99
CA LEU A 188 -16.85 -5.18 16.87
C LEU A 188 -16.16 -3.81 16.66
N PRO A 189 -15.83 -3.08 17.74
CA PRO A 189 -15.06 -1.84 17.65
C PRO A 189 -13.74 -2.02 16.90
N TYR A 190 -13.34 -1.04 16.11
CA TYR A 190 -12.09 -1.10 15.32
C TYR A 190 -10.85 -1.42 16.18
N LYS A 191 -10.76 -0.82 17.38
CA LYS A 191 -9.65 -1.06 18.31
C LYS A 191 -9.57 -2.52 18.72
N THR A 192 -10.70 -3.13 19.04
CA THR A 192 -10.79 -4.53 19.44
C THR A 192 -10.39 -5.47 18.31
N ARG A 193 -10.92 -5.26 17.10
CA ARG A 193 -10.55 -6.03 15.91
C ARG A 193 -9.05 -6.00 15.66
N THR A 194 -8.47 -4.80 15.66
CA THR A 194 -7.04 -4.58 15.39
C THR A 194 -6.17 -5.23 16.48
N ALA A 195 -6.56 -5.16 17.75
CA ALA A 195 -5.81 -5.78 18.84
C ALA A 195 -5.80 -7.31 18.76
N ILE A 196 -6.97 -7.91 18.48
CA ILE A 196 -7.12 -9.36 18.29
C ILE A 196 -6.26 -9.82 17.10
N GLU A 197 -6.36 -9.14 15.96
CA GLU A 197 -5.62 -9.50 14.76
C GLU A 197 -4.10 -9.38 14.94
N ARG A 198 -3.63 -8.31 15.56
CA ARG A 198 -2.21 -8.12 15.89
C ARG A 198 -1.68 -9.21 16.82
N LYS A 199 -2.41 -9.52 17.88
CA LYS A 199 -2.01 -10.55 18.83
C LYS A 199 -1.97 -11.93 18.17
N ALA A 200 -2.98 -12.28 17.39
CA ALA A 200 -3.03 -13.54 16.66
C ALA A 200 -1.84 -13.68 15.68
N ARG A 201 -1.55 -12.64 14.91
CA ARG A 201 -0.42 -12.62 13.98
C ARG A 201 0.93 -12.69 14.69
N LEU A 202 1.07 -12.04 15.84
CA LEU A 202 2.28 -12.11 16.66
C LEU A 202 2.55 -13.53 17.14
N LEU A 203 1.52 -14.28 17.53
CA LEU A 203 1.65 -15.62 18.11
C LEU A 203 1.78 -16.74 17.07
N SER A 204 1.20 -16.58 15.88
CA SER A 204 1.10 -17.66 14.88
C SER A 204 1.52 -17.27 13.45
N GLY A 205 2.10 -16.08 13.28
CA GLY A 205 2.52 -15.58 11.97
C GLY A 205 1.38 -14.97 11.14
N TYR A 206 1.74 -14.35 10.02
CA TYR A 206 0.82 -13.49 9.26
C TYR A 206 -0.39 -14.23 8.69
N CYS A 207 -0.16 -15.35 7.99
CA CYS A 207 -1.25 -16.10 7.33
C CYS A 207 -2.12 -16.86 8.33
N THR A 208 -1.50 -17.66 9.20
CA THR A 208 -2.21 -18.48 10.18
C THR A 208 -2.90 -17.61 11.23
N GLY A 209 -2.26 -16.52 11.68
CA GLY A 209 -2.85 -15.59 12.63
C GLY A 209 -4.09 -14.90 12.10
N GLY A 210 -4.13 -14.56 10.81
CA GLY A 210 -5.33 -14.01 10.19
C GLY A 210 -6.52 -14.96 10.27
N SER A 211 -6.32 -16.24 9.94
CA SER A 211 -7.42 -17.24 9.98
C SER A 211 -7.90 -17.53 11.41
N ILE A 212 -7.01 -17.54 12.40
CA ILE A 212 -7.37 -17.73 13.81
C ILE A 212 -8.15 -16.52 14.34
N ALA A 213 -7.69 -15.30 13.99
CA ALA A 213 -8.40 -14.08 14.36
C ALA A 213 -9.80 -14.01 13.74
N ASP A 214 -9.95 -14.40 12.48
CA ASP A 214 -11.23 -14.46 11.79
C ASP A 214 -12.19 -15.45 12.45
N GLU A 215 -11.73 -16.65 12.79
CA GLU A 215 -12.52 -17.65 13.49
C GLU A 215 -12.95 -17.15 14.88
N PHE A 216 -12.03 -16.55 15.63
CA PHE A 216 -12.31 -16.00 16.94
C PHE A 216 -13.34 -14.85 16.87
N MET A 217 -13.16 -13.89 15.95
CA MET A 217 -14.09 -12.79 15.77
C MET A 217 -15.46 -13.23 15.24
N THR A 218 -15.52 -14.30 14.44
CA THR A 218 -16.78 -14.90 13.97
C THR A 218 -17.60 -15.40 15.15
N VAL A 219 -16.97 -16.09 16.10
CA VAL A 219 -17.66 -16.60 17.30
C VAL A 219 -18.11 -15.44 18.21
N LEU A 220 -17.26 -14.41 18.36
CA LEU A 220 -17.62 -13.21 19.11
C LEU A 220 -18.85 -12.48 18.54
N THR A 221 -18.92 -12.35 17.23
CA THR A 221 -20.05 -11.66 16.57
C THR A 221 -21.33 -12.48 16.57
N ALA A 222 -21.22 -13.81 16.53
CA ALA A 222 -22.39 -14.70 16.58
C ALA A 222 -23.03 -14.75 17.97
N GLY A 223 -22.25 -14.53 19.05
CA GLY A 223 -22.74 -14.63 20.44
C GLY A 223 -23.40 -13.36 20.98
N GLY A 224 -23.35 -12.25 20.27
CA GLY A 224 -23.92 -10.96 20.72
C GLY A 224 -23.31 -10.46 22.05
N ALA A 225 -24.15 -9.98 22.97
CA ALA A 225 -23.70 -9.43 24.26
C ALA A 225 -23.02 -10.44 25.18
N ASP A 226 -23.35 -11.75 25.05
CA ASP A 226 -22.81 -12.86 25.84
C ASP A 226 -21.95 -13.78 24.96
N SER A 227 -20.94 -13.24 24.28
CA SER A 227 -20.08 -13.96 23.35
C SER A 227 -19.04 -14.87 24.02
N LEU A 228 -18.71 -14.64 25.30
CA LEU A 228 -17.66 -15.39 26.01
C LEU A 228 -17.90 -16.90 26.13
N PRO A 229 -19.12 -17.41 26.44
CA PRO A 229 -19.37 -18.85 26.44
C PRO A 229 -19.13 -19.54 25.09
N GLY A 230 -19.41 -18.85 23.99
CA GLY A 230 -19.11 -19.33 22.64
C GLY A 230 -17.61 -19.47 22.37
N VAL A 231 -16.82 -18.51 22.86
CA VAL A 231 -15.35 -18.56 22.80
C VAL A 231 -14.80 -19.70 23.66
N ASP A 232 -15.35 -19.93 24.85
CA ASP A 232 -14.94 -21.04 25.71
C ASP A 232 -15.23 -22.41 25.08
N ALA A 233 -16.39 -22.54 24.41
CA ALA A 233 -16.73 -23.74 23.64
C ALA A 233 -15.76 -23.92 22.45
N LEU A 234 -15.36 -22.85 21.77
CA LEU A 234 -14.36 -22.90 20.71
C LEU A 234 -13.00 -23.39 21.22
N ILE A 235 -12.53 -22.86 22.36
CA ILE A 235 -11.28 -23.23 23.00
C ILE A 235 -11.31 -24.71 23.43
N ALA A 236 -12.40 -25.15 24.06
CA ALA A 236 -12.58 -26.54 24.52
C ALA A 236 -12.58 -27.54 23.36
N LYS A 237 -13.08 -27.17 22.21
CA LYS A 237 -13.14 -28.03 21.02
C LYS A 237 -11.77 -28.20 20.32
N GLN A 238 -10.80 -27.32 20.58
CA GLN A 238 -9.48 -27.36 19.91
C GLN A 238 -8.65 -28.56 20.42
N GLN A 239 -8.20 -29.37 19.49
CA GLN A 239 -7.32 -30.53 19.78
C GLN A 239 -5.83 -30.09 19.81
N ASP A 240 -5.45 -29.08 19.04
CA ASP A 240 -4.09 -28.55 18.98
C ASP A 240 -3.80 -27.69 20.21
N PRO A 241 -2.84 -28.11 21.09
CA PRO A 241 -2.47 -27.34 22.28
C PRO A 241 -2.02 -25.92 21.98
N ARG A 242 -1.26 -25.75 20.90
CA ARG A 242 -0.74 -24.43 20.52
C ARG A 242 -1.85 -23.48 20.08
N ARG A 243 -2.80 -23.99 19.31
CA ARG A 243 -3.95 -23.19 18.86
C ARG A 243 -4.87 -22.85 20.04
N ARG A 244 -5.00 -23.74 21.00
CA ARG A 244 -5.74 -23.48 22.24
C ARG A 244 -5.13 -22.33 23.03
N GLU A 245 -3.80 -22.39 23.26
CA GLU A 245 -3.05 -21.33 23.93
C GLU A 245 -3.25 -19.95 23.25
N ILE A 246 -3.20 -19.91 21.92
CA ILE A 246 -3.41 -18.68 21.15
C ILE A 246 -4.83 -18.14 21.38
N LEU A 247 -5.85 -18.97 21.33
CA LEU A 247 -7.24 -18.56 21.57
C LEU A 247 -7.47 -18.06 23.00
N GLU A 248 -6.83 -18.67 24.00
CA GLU A 248 -6.85 -18.21 25.40
C GLU A 248 -6.23 -16.82 25.53
N GLU A 249 -5.09 -16.59 24.88
CA GLU A 249 -4.45 -15.26 24.82
C GLU A 249 -5.33 -14.21 24.11
N LEU A 250 -6.00 -14.57 23.02
CA LEU A 250 -6.94 -13.68 22.35
C LEU A 250 -8.15 -13.35 23.23
N LYS A 251 -8.66 -14.34 23.98
CA LYS A 251 -9.71 -14.12 24.98
C LYS A 251 -9.25 -13.13 26.04
N SER A 252 -8.04 -13.28 26.56
CA SER A 252 -7.48 -12.35 27.57
C SER A 252 -7.39 -10.92 27.04
N VAL A 253 -6.95 -10.74 25.77
CA VAL A 253 -6.92 -9.44 25.11
C VAL A 253 -8.33 -8.84 24.99
N TYR A 254 -9.31 -9.63 24.59
CA TYR A 254 -10.69 -9.17 24.46
C TYR A 254 -11.30 -8.72 25.79
N VAL A 255 -11.07 -9.48 26.86
CA VAL A 255 -11.60 -9.16 28.21
C VAL A 255 -10.91 -7.93 28.81
N SER A 256 -9.66 -7.64 28.42
CA SER A 256 -8.90 -6.49 28.93
C SER A 256 -9.26 -5.16 28.25
N MET A 257 -10.08 -5.16 27.22
CA MET A 257 -10.49 -3.99 26.42
C MET A 257 -11.85 -3.44 26.81
#